data_0bc676bf47976c31d1515b467d6e9bc8
#
_entry.id   0bc676bf47976c31d1515b467d6e9bc8
#
_cell.length_a   1.000
_cell.length_b   1.000
_cell.length_c   1.000
_cell.angle_alpha   90.00
_cell.angle_beta   90.00
_cell.angle_gamma   90.00
#
_symmetry.space_group_name_H-M   'P 1'
#
loop_
_entity.id
_entity.type
_entity.pdbx_description
1 polymer ?
#
loop_
_entity_poly.entity_id
_entity_poly.type
_entity_poly.pdbx_seq_one_letter_code
_entity_poly.pdbx_strand_id
1 'polypeptide(L)'
;YEDNGLAYLDTHYYGGVKKYQWVTLPLAIHGVVVKKDGTTVEVNIGEEEDDPVFFISDLLIHLAGEQLEKKAAKVIEGEALDIIVGNRPLLIDKANEEDKNADGKKEKVKEAVKAGVLDILKDMYDFEEEDFLSAELEVVPAGKAREAGFDRSMILAYGQDDRVCAYTSAVALFELKKT
;
A
#
# COMPACT_ATOMS: atom_id res chain seq x y z
N TYR A 1 -9.11 -4.40 7.04
CA TYR A 1 -9.39 -5.37 8.11
C TYR A 1 -8.20 -5.51 9.06
N GLU A 2 -8.41 -6.19 10.17
CA GLU A 2 -7.35 -6.55 11.12
C GLU A 2 -7.31 -8.06 11.30
N ASP A 3 -6.11 -8.64 11.24
CA ASP A 3 -5.86 -10.03 11.56
C ASP A 3 -4.51 -10.20 12.28
N ASN A 4 -4.48 -11.04 13.31
CA ASN A 4 -3.28 -11.35 14.10
C ASN A 4 -2.49 -10.12 14.62
N GLY A 5 -3.18 -9.01 14.91
CA GLY A 5 -2.56 -7.77 15.39
C GLY A 5 -1.87 -6.94 14.30
N LEU A 6 -2.24 -7.18 13.05
CA LEU A 6 -1.81 -6.40 11.89
C LEU A 6 -3.03 -5.82 11.20
N ALA A 7 -2.95 -4.58 10.76
CA ALA A 7 -3.95 -3.94 9.91
C ALA A 7 -3.57 -4.10 8.45
N TYR A 8 -4.55 -4.43 7.63
CA TYR A 8 -4.39 -4.68 6.20
C TYR A 8 -5.32 -3.80 5.38
N LEU A 9 -4.89 -3.45 4.17
CA LEU A 9 -5.79 -3.09 3.08
C LEU A 9 -5.93 -4.31 2.17
N ASP A 10 -7.17 -4.73 1.97
CA ASP A 10 -7.54 -5.77 1.00
C ASP A 10 -7.32 -5.22 -0.41
N THR A 11 -6.64 -5.97 -1.25
CA THR A 11 -6.27 -5.53 -2.59
C THR A 11 -6.80 -6.42 -3.67
N HIS A 12 -6.99 -5.84 -4.84
CA HIS A 12 -7.30 -6.57 -6.06
C HIS A 12 -6.24 -6.26 -7.12
N TYR A 13 -5.52 -7.27 -7.59
CA TYR A 13 -4.54 -7.05 -8.64
C TYR A 13 -5.21 -6.85 -10.00
N TYR A 14 -4.66 -5.94 -10.80
CA TYR A 14 -5.16 -5.62 -12.12
C TYR A 14 -4.08 -5.88 -13.19
N GLY A 15 -4.51 -6.42 -14.34
CA GLY A 15 -3.62 -6.70 -15.47
C GLY A 15 -2.76 -7.95 -15.30
N GLY A 16 -1.71 -8.04 -16.11
CA GLY A 16 -0.80 -9.17 -16.16
C GLY A 16 0.41 -9.01 -15.25
N VAL A 17 0.25 -9.24 -13.94
CA VAL A 17 1.35 -9.12 -12.98
C VAL A 17 1.96 -10.47 -12.62
N LYS A 18 3.25 -10.49 -12.37
CA LYS A 18 3.95 -11.62 -11.75
C LYS A 18 3.86 -11.44 -10.23
N LYS A 19 2.84 -12.02 -9.62
CA LYS A 19 2.47 -11.80 -8.20
C LYS A 19 3.65 -11.99 -7.23
N TYR A 20 4.52 -12.96 -7.48
CA TYR A 20 5.70 -13.20 -6.62
C TYR A 20 6.72 -12.06 -6.61
N GLN A 21 6.64 -11.11 -7.53
CA GLN A 21 7.52 -9.94 -7.54
C GLN A 21 7.04 -8.83 -6.60
N TRP A 22 5.83 -8.92 -6.08
CA TRP A 22 5.21 -7.90 -5.24
C TRP A 22 5.41 -8.11 -3.75
N VAL A 23 5.76 -9.33 -3.34
CA VAL A 23 6.02 -9.63 -1.93
C VAL A 23 7.38 -9.12 -1.50
N THR A 24 7.49 -8.68 -0.25
CA THR A 24 8.72 -8.17 0.38
C THR A 24 9.32 -6.89 -0.22
N LEU A 25 8.67 -6.28 -1.19
CA LEU A 25 9.07 -4.97 -1.71
C LEU A 25 8.49 -3.85 -0.85
N PRO A 26 9.22 -2.72 -0.69
CA PRO A 26 8.59 -1.49 -0.24
C PRO A 26 7.59 -1.01 -1.30
N LEU A 27 6.38 -0.69 -0.85
CA LEU A 27 5.26 -0.27 -1.69
C LEU A 27 4.79 1.12 -1.29
N ALA A 28 4.34 1.88 -2.29
CA ALA A 28 3.71 3.19 -2.17
C ALA A 28 2.22 3.08 -2.50
N ILE A 29 1.43 4.04 -2.03
CA ILE A 29 0.00 4.16 -2.33
C ILE A 29 -0.24 5.49 -3.03
N HIS A 30 -0.89 5.43 -4.18
CA HIS A 30 -1.29 6.58 -4.98
C HIS A 30 -2.76 6.53 -5.29
N GLY A 31 -3.41 7.68 -5.42
CA GLY A 31 -4.75 7.74 -5.93
C GLY A 31 -5.58 8.87 -5.37
N VAL A 32 -6.88 8.68 -5.38
CA VAL A 32 -7.85 9.69 -4.93
C VAL A 32 -8.92 9.07 -4.06
N VAL A 33 -9.40 9.86 -3.12
CA VAL A 33 -10.57 9.54 -2.30
C VAL A 33 -11.58 10.67 -2.44
N VAL A 34 -12.81 10.34 -2.78
CA VAL A 34 -13.91 11.31 -2.82
C VAL A 34 -14.73 11.19 -1.56
N LYS A 35 -14.65 12.18 -0.69
CA LYS A 35 -15.37 12.20 0.60
C LYS A 35 -16.86 12.38 0.41
N LYS A 36 -17.64 12.10 1.46
CA LYS A 36 -19.12 12.24 1.43
C LYS A 36 -19.61 13.64 1.07
N ASP A 37 -18.86 14.68 1.39
CA ASP A 37 -19.18 16.06 1.06
C ASP A 37 -18.84 16.45 -0.39
N GLY A 38 -18.28 15.51 -1.18
CA GLY A 38 -17.82 15.71 -2.54
C GLY A 38 -16.39 16.24 -2.67
N THR A 39 -15.70 16.45 -1.56
CA THR A 39 -14.28 16.85 -1.58
C THR A 39 -13.43 15.70 -2.09
N THR A 40 -12.55 15.98 -3.06
CA THR A 40 -11.55 15.03 -3.56
C THR A 40 -10.22 15.25 -2.86
N VAL A 41 -9.66 14.20 -2.34
CA VAL A 41 -8.34 14.20 -1.67
C VAL A 41 -7.39 13.31 -2.47
N GLU A 42 -6.25 13.86 -2.87
CA GLU A 42 -5.16 13.10 -3.49
C GLU A 42 -4.34 12.43 -2.41
N VAL A 43 -4.04 11.15 -2.62
CA VAL A 43 -3.19 10.32 -1.76
C VAL A 43 -1.91 10.01 -2.51
N ASN A 44 -0.77 10.32 -1.90
CA ASN A 44 0.54 9.97 -2.41
C ASN A 44 1.46 9.71 -1.23
N ILE A 45 1.71 8.45 -0.90
CA ILE A 45 2.49 8.03 0.28
C ILE A 45 3.48 6.95 -0.14
N GLY A 46 4.75 7.11 0.23
CA GLY A 46 5.80 6.12 0.02
C GLY A 46 6.84 6.50 -1.04
N GLU A 47 6.77 7.70 -1.60
CA GLU A 47 7.71 8.17 -2.63
C GLU A 47 8.85 9.03 -2.06
N GLU A 48 8.61 9.77 -0.99
CA GLU A 48 9.62 10.60 -0.37
C GLU A 48 10.41 9.81 0.70
N GLU A 49 11.60 10.26 1.05
CA GLU A 49 12.48 9.55 1.99
C GLU A 49 11.89 9.47 3.41
N ASP A 50 11.10 10.46 3.79
CA ASP A 50 10.45 10.53 5.10
C ASP A 50 9.07 9.85 5.13
N ASP A 51 8.56 9.40 3.99
CA ASP A 51 7.29 8.68 3.92
C ASP A 51 7.40 7.27 4.52
N PRO A 52 6.35 6.79 5.18
CA PRO A 52 6.24 5.38 5.46
C PRO A 52 6.04 4.59 4.17
N VAL A 53 6.56 3.37 4.12
CA VAL A 53 6.29 2.42 3.04
C VAL A 53 5.45 1.27 3.56
N PHE A 54 4.75 0.60 2.65
CA PHE A 54 3.92 -0.56 2.91
C PHE A 54 4.57 -1.82 2.34
N PHE A 55 4.07 -2.98 2.67
CA PHE A 55 4.61 -4.22 2.13
C PHE A 55 3.62 -5.37 2.21
N ILE A 56 3.84 -6.38 1.39
CA ILE A 56 3.18 -7.67 1.45
C ILE A 56 4.17 -8.64 2.05
N SER A 57 3.81 -9.30 3.15
CA SER A 57 4.67 -10.29 3.79
C SER A 57 4.77 -11.57 2.97
N ASP A 58 5.87 -12.30 3.13
CA ASP A 58 6.04 -13.64 2.58
C ASP A 58 6.55 -14.59 3.66
N LEU A 59 6.45 -15.89 3.41
CA LEU A 59 6.96 -16.90 4.32
C LEU A 59 8.48 -16.90 4.32
N LEU A 60 9.05 -17.00 5.51
CA LEU A 60 10.48 -17.27 5.61
C LEU A 60 10.81 -18.69 5.13
N ILE A 61 12.04 -18.91 4.67
CA ILE A 61 12.47 -20.14 4.01
C ILE A 61 12.13 -21.42 4.79
N HIS A 62 12.19 -21.39 6.13
CA HIS A 62 11.93 -22.55 6.97
C HIS A 62 10.45 -22.95 7.02
N LEU A 63 9.53 -22.05 6.63
CA LEU A 63 8.09 -22.27 6.57
C LEU A 63 7.58 -22.42 5.15
N ALA A 64 8.40 -22.15 4.15
CA ALA A 64 8.02 -22.06 2.74
C ALA A 64 8.08 -23.40 1.98
N GLY A 65 8.25 -24.55 2.65
CA GLY A 65 8.46 -25.84 1.98
C GLY A 65 7.39 -26.15 0.92
N GLU A 66 6.14 -26.12 1.31
CA GLU A 66 5.01 -26.36 0.37
C GLU A 66 4.88 -25.27 -0.70
N GLN A 67 5.18 -24.01 -0.34
CA GLN A 67 5.15 -22.90 -1.27
C GLN A 67 6.19 -23.06 -2.37
N LEU A 68 7.39 -23.50 -2.04
CA LEU A 68 8.51 -23.68 -2.96
C LEU A 68 8.28 -24.82 -3.99
N GLU A 69 7.42 -25.79 -3.67
CA GLU A 69 7.03 -26.85 -4.60
C GLU A 69 6.00 -26.40 -5.64
N LYS A 70 5.39 -25.22 -5.46
CA LYS A 70 4.40 -24.67 -6.39
C LYS A 70 5.06 -24.09 -7.64
N LYS A 71 4.34 -24.14 -8.77
CA LYS A 71 4.77 -23.41 -9.97
C LYS A 71 4.78 -21.91 -9.71
N ALA A 72 5.71 -21.18 -10.31
CA ALA A 72 5.86 -19.73 -10.11
C ALA A 72 4.55 -18.93 -10.27
N ALA A 73 3.68 -19.33 -11.17
CA ALA A 73 2.36 -18.71 -11.37
C ALA A 73 1.38 -18.91 -10.21
N LYS A 74 1.69 -19.83 -9.27
CA LYS A 74 0.84 -20.21 -8.15
C LYS A 74 1.54 -20.09 -6.80
N VAL A 75 2.80 -19.66 -6.78
CA VAL A 75 3.58 -19.52 -5.54
C VAL A 75 3.00 -18.45 -4.63
N ILE A 76 2.49 -17.36 -5.22
CA ILE A 76 1.71 -16.33 -4.55
C ILE A 76 0.33 -16.27 -5.20
N GLU A 77 -0.70 -16.37 -4.39
CA GLU A 77 -2.09 -16.26 -4.85
C GLU A 77 -2.50 -14.78 -4.90
N GLY A 78 -3.42 -14.42 -5.82
CA GLY A 78 -3.85 -13.03 -5.96
C GLY A 78 -4.50 -12.48 -4.70
N GLU A 79 -5.31 -13.32 -4.07
CA GLU A 79 -6.01 -13.02 -2.82
C GLU A 79 -5.07 -12.89 -1.59
N ALA A 80 -3.79 -13.17 -1.75
CA ALA A 80 -2.77 -13.02 -0.70
C ALA A 80 -1.91 -11.75 -0.87
N LEU A 81 -2.29 -10.84 -1.76
CA LEU A 81 -1.57 -9.60 -2.02
C LEU A 81 -2.04 -8.43 -1.15
N ASP A 82 -2.61 -8.71 0.01
CA ASP A 82 -3.03 -7.68 0.95
C ASP A 82 -1.83 -6.98 1.58
N ILE A 83 -1.86 -5.66 1.57
CA ILE A 83 -0.76 -4.87 2.10
C ILE A 83 -0.90 -4.65 3.61
N ILE A 84 0.20 -4.78 4.33
CA ILE A 84 0.28 -4.46 5.74
C ILE A 84 0.50 -2.96 5.89
N VAL A 85 -0.41 -2.31 6.65
CA VAL A 85 -0.42 -0.85 6.84
C VAL A 85 -0.23 -0.42 8.29
N GLY A 86 -0.19 -1.35 9.23
CA GLY A 86 0.08 -1.01 10.63
C GLY A 86 0.05 -2.20 11.57
N ASN A 87 0.63 -2.00 12.77
CA ASN A 87 0.63 -3.00 13.86
C ASN A 87 0.52 -2.37 15.25
N ARG A 88 0.31 -1.04 15.33
CA ARG A 88 0.20 -0.35 16.61
C ARG A 88 -1.26 -0.19 16.99
N PRO A 89 -1.70 -0.80 18.11
CA PRO A 89 -3.08 -0.63 18.56
C PRO A 89 -3.33 0.80 19.06
N LEU A 90 -4.52 1.32 18.81
CA LEU A 90 -4.99 2.54 19.43
C LEU A 90 -5.09 2.35 20.94
N LEU A 91 -4.39 3.18 21.69
CA LEU A 91 -4.45 3.20 23.15
C LEU A 91 -5.45 4.27 23.57
N ILE A 92 -6.62 3.85 24.04
CA ILE A 92 -7.57 4.79 24.66
C ILE A 92 -7.15 4.96 26.11
N ASP A 93 -6.56 6.11 26.44
CA ASP A 93 -6.35 6.52 27.81
C ASP A 93 -7.72 6.84 28.45
N LYS A 94 -8.22 5.94 29.28
CA LYS A 94 -9.43 6.15 30.10
C LYS A 94 -9.19 7.13 31.28
N ALA A 95 -8.48 8.24 31.04
CA ALA A 95 -8.22 9.21 32.08
C ALA A 95 -9.40 10.18 32.34
N ASN A 96 -10.48 10.15 31.55
CA ASN A 96 -11.56 11.13 31.64
C ASN A 96 -12.98 10.55 31.84
N GLU A 97 -13.15 9.29 32.20
CA GLU A 97 -14.45 8.82 32.64
C GLU A 97 -14.48 8.60 34.15
N GLU A 98 -15.03 9.58 34.86
CA GLU A 98 -15.52 9.44 36.22
C GLU A 98 -16.71 8.48 36.24
N ASP A 99 -16.45 7.18 36.18
CA ASP A 99 -17.42 6.16 36.61
C ASP A 99 -16.70 5.08 37.42
N LYS A 100 -16.85 5.25 38.74
CA LYS A 100 -16.41 4.32 39.75
C LYS A 100 -17.39 3.13 39.80
N ASN A 101 -17.16 2.13 38.95
CA ASN A 101 -17.63 0.79 39.24
C ASN A 101 -16.53 -0.22 38.96
N ALA A 102 -16.07 -0.82 40.06
CA ALA A 102 -14.99 -1.76 40.10
C ALA A 102 -15.32 -3.06 39.37
N ASP A 103 -14.73 -3.26 38.22
CA ASP A 103 -14.09 -4.52 37.84
C ASP A 103 -13.16 -4.21 36.65
N GLY A 104 -11.85 -4.26 36.90
CA GLY A 104 -10.82 -3.81 35.97
C GLY A 104 -10.63 -4.69 34.73
N LYS A 105 -11.67 -4.94 33.99
CA LYS A 105 -11.58 -5.47 32.63
C LYS A 105 -11.44 -4.32 31.64
N LYS A 106 -10.21 -4.07 31.21
CA LYS A 106 -9.95 -3.27 30.00
C LYS A 106 -10.73 -3.95 28.87
N GLU A 107 -11.82 -3.35 28.45
CA GLU A 107 -12.49 -3.75 27.22
C GLU A 107 -11.51 -3.53 26.10
N LYS A 108 -11.01 -4.61 25.49
CA LYS A 108 -10.16 -4.51 24.31
C LYS A 108 -11.03 -3.90 23.22
N VAL A 109 -10.61 -2.75 22.71
CA VAL A 109 -11.19 -2.18 21.49
C VAL A 109 -11.12 -3.26 20.43
N LYS A 110 -12.25 -3.61 19.86
CA LYS A 110 -12.28 -4.58 18.76
C LYS A 110 -11.51 -3.93 17.58
N GLU A 111 -10.60 -4.68 16.96
CA GLU A 111 -9.78 -4.18 15.86
C GLU A 111 -8.97 -2.91 16.25
N ALA A 112 -8.25 -2.97 17.36
CA ALA A 112 -7.53 -1.81 17.91
C ALA A 112 -6.41 -1.30 17.00
N VAL A 113 -5.78 -2.17 16.20
CA VAL A 113 -4.73 -1.78 15.25
C VAL A 113 -5.35 -1.07 14.04
N LYS A 114 -6.43 -1.60 13.50
CA LYS A 114 -7.21 -0.93 12.45
C LYS A 114 -7.69 0.44 12.91
N ALA A 115 -8.23 0.54 14.13
CA ALA A 115 -8.63 1.82 14.71
C ALA A 115 -7.47 2.81 14.81
N GLY A 116 -6.27 2.34 15.16
CA GLY A 116 -5.06 3.17 15.18
C GLY A 116 -4.65 3.69 13.80
N VAL A 117 -4.77 2.87 12.77
CA VAL A 117 -4.52 3.30 11.38
C VAL A 117 -5.56 4.33 10.93
N LEU A 118 -6.84 4.10 11.22
CA LEU A 118 -7.91 5.05 10.88
C LEU A 118 -7.74 6.40 11.59
N ASP A 119 -7.27 6.40 12.83
CA ASP A 119 -6.96 7.62 13.58
C ASP A 119 -5.84 8.43 12.91
N ILE A 120 -4.77 7.76 12.46
CA ILE A 120 -3.70 8.40 11.69
C ILE A 120 -4.22 8.96 10.36
N LEU A 121 -5.03 8.21 9.62
CA LEU A 121 -5.59 8.67 8.35
C LEU A 121 -6.58 9.83 8.54
N LYS A 122 -7.28 9.87 9.66
CA LYS A 122 -8.12 11.00 10.04
C LYS A 122 -7.28 12.25 10.29
N ASP A 123 -6.19 12.13 11.01
CA ASP A 123 -5.28 13.25 11.29
C ASP A 123 -4.59 13.78 10.01
N MET A 124 -4.19 12.88 9.10
CA MET A 124 -3.48 13.25 7.88
C MET A 124 -4.40 13.80 6.77
N TYR A 125 -5.55 13.19 6.58
CA TYR A 125 -6.43 13.42 5.42
C TYR A 125 -7.87 13.74 5.78
N ASP A 126 -8.21 13.69 7.08
CA ASP A 126 -9.59 13.80 7.57
C ASP A 126 -10.50 12.71 6.96
N PHE A 127 -9.96 11.48 6.82
CA PHE A 127 -10.70 10.31 6.36
C PHE A 127 -11.44 9.61 7.48
N GLU A 128 -12.60 9.06 7.12
CA GLU A 128 -13.32 8.07 7.88
C GLU A 128 -13.34 6.72 7.14
N GLU A 129 -13.64 5.62 7.84
CA GLU A 129 -13.65 4.29 7.21
C GLU A 129 -14.59 4.22 6.00
N GLU A 130 -15.68 4.96 6.03
CA GLU A 130 -16.68 4.97 4.95
C GLU A 130 -16.17 5.67 3.68
N ASP A 131 -15.17 6.55 3.78
CA ASP A 131 -14.59 7.22 2.62
C ASP A 131 -13.81 6.24 1.71
N PHE A 132 -13.38 5.10 2.26
CA PHE A 132 -12.74 4.05 1.46
C PHE A 132 -13.68 3.39 0.44
N LEU A 133 -15.00 3.54 0.57
CA LEU A 133 -15.96 3.04 -0.43
C LEU A 133 -15.84 3.75 -1.77
N SER A 134 -15.34 4.97 -1.78
CA SER A 134 -15.13 5.80 -2.98
C SER A 134 -13.64 6.02 -3.30
N ALA A 135 -12.77 5.31 -2.60
CA ALA A 135 -11.34 5.38 -2.84
C ALA A 135 -10.96 4.63 -4.12
N GLU A 136 -10.16 5.27 -4.96
CA GLU A 136 -9.47 4.66 -6.09
C GLU A 136 -7.97 4.79 -5.82
N LEU A 137 -7.42 3.76 -5.18
CA LEU A 137 -6.05 3.72 -4.71
C LEU A 137 -5.28 2.61 -5.42
N GLU A 138 -4.10 2.95 -5.91
CA GLU A 138 -3.17 2.03 -6.55
C GLU A 138 -1.96 1.79 -5.65
N VAL A 139 -1.57 0.52 -5.52
CA VAL A 139 -0.36 0.11 -4.80
C VAL A 139 0.72 -0.22 -5.81
N VAL A 140 1.85 0.47 -5.70
CA VAL A 140 2.97 0.36 -6.63
C VAL A 140 4.30 0.20 -5.88
N PRO A 141 5.36 -0.37 -6.49
CA PRO A 141 6.69 -0.36 -5.88
C PRO A 141 7.15 1.05 -5.55
N ALA A 142 7.53 1.28 -4.30
CA ALA A 142 8.00 2.57 -3.81
C ALA A 142 9.40 2.90 -4.35
N GLY A 143 9.65 4.17 -4.53
CA GLY A 143 10.96 4.71 -4.81
C GLY A 143 11.15 5.26 -6.21
N LYS A 144 12.11 6.17 -6.30
CA LYS A 144 12.41 6.95 -7.50
C LYS A 144 13.17 6.13 -8.53
N ALA A 145 13.04 6.51 -9.80
CA ALA A 145 13.90 6.01 -10.86
C ALA A 145 15.39 6.28 -10.54
N ARG A 146 16.23 5.29 -10.84
CA ARG A 146 17.68 5.35 -10.59
C ARG A 146 18.48 4.95 -11.81
N GLU A 147 19.65 5.55 -11.96
CA GLU A 147 20.67 5.05 -12.87
C GLU A 147 21.16 3.67 -12.42
N ALA A 148 21.31 2.76 -13.37
CA ALA A 148 21.72 1.37 -13.12
C ALA A 148 22.98 1.03 -13.94
N GLY A 149 23.77 0.10 -13.40
CA GLY A 149 25.09 -0.26 -13.90
C GLY A 149 26.20 0.66 -13.39
N PHE A 150 27.45 0.17 -13.41
CA PHE A 150 28.61 0.98 -13.02
C PHE A 150 28.82 2.16 -13.95
N ASP A 151 28.46 2.02 -15.21
CA ASP A 151 28.55 3.03 -16.27
C ASP A 151 27.32 3.96 -16.31
N ARG A 152 26.31 3.71 -15.47
CA ARG A 152 25.06 4.48 -15.37
C ARG A 152 24.31 4.61 -16.72
N SER A 153 24.47 3.61 -17.59
CA SER A 153 23.89 3.64 -18.94
C SER A 153 22.42 3.20 -19.00
N MET A 154 21.87 2.70 -17.89
CA MET A 154 20.50 2.22 -17.80
C MET A 154 19.71 2.98 -16.74
N ILE A 155 18.39 2.94 -16.84
CA ILE A 155 17.46 3.47 -15.84
C ILE A 155 16.65 2.31 -15.28
N LEU A 156 16.72 2.12 -13.97
CA LEU A 156 15.85 1.21 -13.22
C LEU A 156 14.68 2.00 -12.65
N ALA A 157 13.48 1.63 -13.04
CA ALA A 157 12.25 2.23 -12.55
C ALA A 157 11.08 1.27 -12.69
N TYR A 158 10.05 1.46 -11.87
CA TYR A 158 8.77 0.83 -12.08
C TYR A 158 8.04 1.46 -13.29
N GLY A 159 7.27 0.65 -14.03
CA GLY A 159 6.44 1.13 -15.14
C GLY A 159 7.21 1.47 -16.43
N GLN A 160 8.41 0.92 -16.66
CA GLN A 160 9.13 1.03 -17.94
C GLN A 160 8.31 0.45 -19.09
N ASP A 161 7.60 -0.63 -18.88
CA ASP A 161 6.52 -1.08 -19.73
C ASP A 161 5.23 -0.40 -19.21
N ASP A 162 4.69 0.58 -19.91
CA ASP A 162 4.88 0.93 -21.33
C ASP A 162 5.51 2.34 -21.53
N ARG A 163 6.05 2.98 -20.48
CA ARG A 163 6.58 4.38 -20.56
C ARG A 163 7.63 4.57 -21.63
N VAL A 164 8.49 3.59 -21.85
CA VAL A 164 9.55 3.69 -22.88
C VAL A 164 8.95 3.81 -24.28
N CYS A 165 7.89 3.08 -24.58
CA CYS A 165 7.20 3.15 -25.86
C CYS A 165 6.36 4.43 -25.99
N ALA A 166 5.61 4.79 -24.94
CA ALA A 166 4.79 5.99 -24.94
C ALA A 166 5.63 7.27 -25.08
N TYR A 167 6.74 7.37 -24.35
CA TYR A 167 7.63 8.52 -24.42
C TYR A 167 8.25 8.70 -25.79
N THR A 168 8.84 7.64 -26.35
CA THR A 168 9.48 7.71 -27.68
C THR A 168 8.48 8.02 -28.79
N SER A 169 7.26 7.50 -28.70
CA SER A 169 6.19 7.81 -29.63
C SER A 169 5.75 9.27 -29.54
N ALA A 170 5.61 9.82 -28.34
CA ALA A 170 5.26 11.22 -28.13
C ALA A 170 6.35 12.16 -28.65
N VAL A 171 7.63 11.89 -28.35
CA VAL A 171 8.75 12.67 -28.84
C VAL A 171 8.82 12.67 -30.36
N ALA A 172 8.69 11.49 -30.99
CA ALA A 172 8.67 11.39 -32.45
C ALA A 172 7.54 12.24 -33.05
N LEU A 173 6.36 12.27 -32.45
CA LEU A 173 5.25 13.11 -32.91
C LEU A 173 5.56 14.61 -32.80
N PHE A 174 6.18 15.05 -31.71
CA PHE A 174 6.55 16.45 -31.53
C PHE A 174 7.66 16.91 -32.47
N GLU A 175 8.56 16.01 -32.89
CA GLU A 175 9.64 16.28 -33.80
C GLU A 175 9.23 16.29 -35.29
N LEU A 176 8.01 15.81 -35.61
CA LEU A 176 7.50 15.89 -36.99
C LEU A 176 7.42 17.35 -37.45
N LYS A 177 8.20 17.68 -38.46
CA LYS A 177 8.07 18.97 -39.14
C LYS A 177 6.76 18.99 -39.89
N LYS A 178 5.97 20.03 -39.70
CA LYS A 178 4.81 20.27 -40.58
C LYS A 178 5.34 20.43 -42.02
N THR A 179 4.99 19.47 -42.88
CA THR A 179 5.13 19.58 -44.33
C THR A 179 4.08 20.50 -44.89
#